data_66b9fe28475d268ecc240e31cee84437
#
_entry.id   66b9fe28475d268ecc240e31cee84437
#
_cell.length_a   1.000
_cell.length_b   1.000
_cell.length_c   1.000
_cell.angle_alpha   90.00
_cell.angle_beta   90.00
_cell.angle_gamma   90.00
#
_symmetry.space_group_name_H-M   'P 1'
#
loop_
_entity.id
_entity.type
_entity.pdbx_description
1 polymer ?
#
loop_
_entity_poly.entity_id
_entity_poly.type
_entity_poly.pdbx_seq_one_letter_code
_entity_poly.pdbx_strand_id
1 'polypeptide(L)'
;FLQLPEEFGHLFQNGNKDRYSPLAYARLMAGSLFPQYGRIVYLDADVLLAGDVAELYFSDLRGASVAAAGDGLALWSIEKGTMHPHLEYMGNYLSSPLSYCNSGVLVLDLDQMRRRNLEHRLLQWPIRTRTS
;
A
#
# COMPACT_ATOMS: atom_id res chain seq x y z
N PHE A 1 17.25 12.75 6.14
CA PHE A 1 16.38 11.89 6.94
C PHE A 1 14.94 12.40 6.79
N LEU A 2 14.04 11.53 6.34
CA LEU A 2 12.61 11.85 6.25
C LEU A 2 12.04 11.84 7.67
N GLN A 3 11.54 12.98 8.13
CA GLN A 3 10.84 13.08 9.40
C GLN A 3 9.34 13.01 9.13
N LEU A 4 8.67 12.02 9.71
CA LEU A 4 7.21 11.93 9.59
C LEU A 4 6.58 13.06 10.41
N PRO A 5 5.54 13.74 9.89
CA PRO A 5 4.82 14.77 10.62
C PRO A 5 4.24 14.23 11.94
N GLU A 6 4.24 15.07 13.00
CA GLU A 6 3.78 14.66 14.34
C GLU A 6 2.32 14.21 14.37
N GLU A 7 1.49 14.77 13.49
CA GLU A 7 0.09 14.41 13.33
C GLU A 7 -0.15 12.92 13.02
N PHE A 8 0.87 12.21 12.54
CA PHE A 8 0.81 10.77 12.26
C PHE A 8 1.26 9.91 13.44
N GLY A 9 1.70 10.52 14.53
CA GLY A 9 2.14 9.80 15.74
C GLY A 9 1.05 8.87 16.32
N HIS A 10 -0.23 9.24 16.18
CA HIS A 10 -1.35 8.43 16.67
C HIS A 10 -1.52 7.09 15.91
N LEU A 11 -1.12 7.02 14.63
CA LEU A 11 -1.16 5.77 13.86
C LEU A 11 -0.24 4.70 14.45
N PHE A 12 0.77 5.14 15.21
CA PHE A 12 1.79 4.28 15.78
C PHE A 12 1.53 3.92 17.24
N GLN A 13 0.62 4.65 17.91
CA GLN A 13 0.31 4.41 19.32
C GLN A 13 -0.69 3.27 19.53
N ASN A 14 -1.59 3.02 18.57
CA ASN A 14 -2.68 2.06 18.67
C ASN A 14 -2.51 0.84 17.75
N GLY A 15 -1.49 0.80 16.92
CA GLY A 15 -1.18 -0.34 16.06
C GLY A 15 -0.32 -1.39 16.76
N ASN A 16 -0.41 -2.62 16.33
CA ASN A 16 0.46 -3.72 16.73
C ASN A 16 1.93 -3.30 16.61
N LYS A 17 2.52 -2.85 17.71
CA LYS A 17 3.91 -2.34 17.79
C LYS A 17 4.95 -3.35 17.28
N ASP A 18 4.56 -4.60 17.14
CA ASP A 18 5.46 -5.71 16.90
C ASP A 18 5.53 -6.16 15.43
N ARG A 19 4.70 -5.64 14.53
CA ARG A 19 4.58 -6.20 13.17
C ARG A 19 5.00 -5.29 12.04
N TYR A 20 4.81 -3.97 12.15
CA TYR A 20 5.14 -3.05 11.06
C TYR A 20 5.84 -1.79 11.59
N SER A 21 6.98 -1.47 10.98
CA SER A 21 7.63 -0.19 11.23
C SER A 21 6.70 0.97 10.86
N PRO A 22 6.71 2.08 11.61
CA PRO A 22 6.08 3.34 11.20
C PRO A 22 6.40 3.75 9.76
N LEU A 23 7.60 3.45 9.28
CA LEU A 23 8.03 3.73 7.91
C LEU A 23 7.21 2.96 6.85
N ALA A 24 6.61 1.82 7.21
CA ALA A 24 5.73 1.10 6.30
C ALA A 24 4.50 1.92 5.90
N TYR A 25 4.06 2.83 6.74
CA TYR A 25 2.91 3.72 6.46
C TYR A 25 3.29 4.98 5.68
N ALA A 26 4.60 5.30 5.56
CA ALA A 26 5.06 6.47 4.81
C ALA A 26 4.60 6.43 3.34
N ARG A 27 4.42 5.23 2.76
CA ARG A 27 3.86 5.07 1.40
C ARG A 27 2.45 5.62 1.25
N LEU A 28 1.64 5.62 2.33
CA LEU A 28 0.28 6.16 2.31
C LEU A 28 0.26 7.69 2.31
N MET A 29 1.36 8.30 2.74
CA MET A 29 1.55 9.73 2.90
C MET A 29 2.44 10.32 1.80
N ALA A 30 2.73 9.54 0.78
CA ALA A 30 3.64 9.94 -0.28
C ALA A 30 3.21 11.24 -0.99
N GLY A 31 1.90 11.50 -1.07
CA GLY A 31 1.35 12.73 -1.65
C GLY A 31 1.81 14.00 -0.93
N SER A 32 1.83 13.98 0.41
CA SER A 32 2.29 15.11 1.24
C SER A 32 3.80 15.12 1.41
N LEU A 33 4.43 13.94 1.52
CA LEU A 33 5.88 13.84 1.71
C LEU A 33 6.69 14.27 0.48
N PHE A 34 6.12 14.13 -0.71
CA PHE A 34 6.80 14.43 -1.98
C PHE A 34 5.96 15.39 -2.85
N PRO A 35 5.66 16.62 -2.36
CA PRO A 35 4.77 17.55 -3.07
C PRO A 35 5.30 17.99 -4.44
N GLN A 36 6.61 17.90 -4.65
CA GLN A 36 7.29 18.28 -5.90
C GLN A 36 7.13 17.25 -7.03
N TYR A 37 6.65 16.03 -6.73
CA TYR A 37 6.47 14.98 -7.72
C TYR A 37 5.00 14.71 -8.01
N GLY A 38 4.67 14.46 -9.29
CA GLY A 38 3.34 14.03 -9.71
C GLY A 38 3.15 12.51 -9.63
N ARG A 39 4.26 11.75 -9.72
CA ARG A 39 4.26 10.29 -9.68
C ARG A 39 5.55 9.76 -9.08
N ILE A 40 5.47 8.63 -8.39
CA ILE A 40 6.64 7.90 -7.91
C ILE A 40 6.45 6.39 -8.10
N VAL A 41 7.55 5.66 -8.12
CA VAL A 41 7.59 4.20 -7.91
C VAL A 41 8.07 3.96 -6.48
N TYR A 42 7.28 3.24 -5.70
CA TYR A 42 7.65 2.78 -4.38
C TYR A 42 8.12 1.33 -4.46
N LEU A 43 9.27 1.05 -3.85
CA LEU A 43 9.85 -0.29 -3.77
C LEU A 43 10.24 -0.57 -2.33
N ASP A 44 9.87 -1.74 -1.80
CA ASP A 44 10.41 -2.22 -0.53
C ASP A 44 11.92 -2.51 -0.67
N ALA A 45 12.66 -2.42 0.42
CA ALA A 45 14.13 -2.54 0.41
C ALA A 45 14.65 -3.94 0.01
N ASP A 46 13.79 -4.95 0.04
CA ASP A 46 14.09 -6.34 -0.31
C ASP A 46 13.64 -6.72 -1.73
N VAL A 47 13.25 -5.74 -2.55
CA VAL A 47 12.88 -5.95 -3.96
C VAL A 47 14.15 -6.05 -4.82
N LEU A 48 14.19 -7.09 -5.65
CA LEU A 48 15.23 -7.25 -6.67
C LEU A 48 14.71 -6.73 -8.03
N LEU A 49 15.40 -5.78 -8.61
CA LEU A 49 15.09 -5.26 -9.94
C LEU A 49 15.76 -6.15 -11.01
N ALA A 50 14.93 -6.77 -11.86
CA ALA A 50 15.38 -7.58 -12.98
C ALA A 50 15.27 -6.88 -14.35
N GLY A 51 14.76 -5.66 -14.38
CA GLY A 51 14.54 -4.85 -15.58
C GLY A 51 14.58 -3.36 -15.30
N ASP A 52 14.21 -2.55 -16.30
CA ASP A 52 14.18 -1.10 -16.18
C ASP A 52 12.93 -0.65 -15.38
N VAL A 53 13.17 -0.02 -14.25
CA VAL A 53 12.10 0.53 -13.40
C VAL A 53 11.30 1.65 -14.10
N ALA A 54 11.85 2.25 -15.13
CA ALA A 54 11.15 3.26 -15.93
C ALA A 54 9.88 2.70 -16.59
N GLU A 55 9.85 1.41 -16.93
CA GLU A 55 8.66 0.75 -17.47
C GLU A 55 7.49 0.79 -16.47
N LEU A 56 7.78 0.62 -15.17
CA LEU A 56 6.78 0.77 -14.12
C LEU A 56 6.34 2.23 -14.00
N TYR A 57 7.30 3.15 -13.99
CA TYR A 57 7.00 4.58 -13.83
C TYR A 57 6.09 5.10 -14.94
N PHE A 58 6.31 4.67 -16.19
CA PHE A 58 5.53 5.11 -17.36
C PHE A 58 4.29 4.25 -17.64
N SER A 59 4.00 3.25 -16.81
CA SER A 59 2.81 2.42 -16.97
C SER A 59 1.53 3.26 -16.96
N ASP A 60 0.55 2.85 -17.79
CA ASP A 60 -0.76 3.51 -17.81
C ASP A 60 -1.61 3.04 -16.60
N LEU A 61 -1.85 3.93 -15.67
CA LEU A 61 -2.69 3.66 -14.50
C LEU A 61 -4.20 3.76 -14.78
N ARG A 62 -4.60 4.12 -16.01
CA ARG A 62 -6.01 4.24 -16.42
C ARG A 62 -6.85 5.10 -15.47
N GLY A 63 -6.24 6.18 -14.97
CA GLY A 63 -6.87 7.09 -14.01
C GLY A 63 -6.93 6.57 -12.57
N ALA A 64 -6.32 5.42 -12.25
CA ALA A 64 -6.16 4.98 -10.88
C ALA A 64 -5.09 5.81 -10.16
N SER A 65 -5.23 5.96 -8.85
CA SER A 65 -4.24 6.65 -8.01
C SER A 65 -3.06 5.75 -7.64
N VAL A 66 -3.25 4.43 -7.70
CA VAL A 66 -2.27 3.42 -7.31
C VAL A 66 -2.36 2.25 -8.27
N ALA A 67 -1.22 1.77 -8.74
CA ALA A 67 -1.09 0.45 -9.34
C ALA A 67 -0.15 -0.41 -8.48
N ALA A 68 -0.46 -1.69 -8.39
CA ALA A 68 0.29 -2.66 -7.62
C ALA A 68 0.33 -4.01 -8.33
N ALA A 69 1.35 -4.80 -8.07
CA ALA A 69 1.38 -6.19 -8.54
C ALA A 69 0.39 -7.04 -7.73
N GLY A 70 -0.23 -8.03 -8.36
CA GLY A 70 -1.00 -9.05 -7.65
C GLY A 70 -0.10 -9.82 -6.67
N ASP A 71 -0.66 -10.19 -5.52
CA ASP A 71 0.08 -10.97 -4.55
C ASP A 71 0.15 -12.45 -4.98
N GLY A 72 1.37 -12.96 -5.18
CA GLY A 72 1.61 -14.31 -5.67
C GLY A 72 1.11 -15.40 -4.71
N LEU A 73 1.16 -15.17 -3.40
CA LEU A 73 0.65 -16.12 -2.40
C LEU A 73 -0.88 -16.17 -2.44
N ALA A 74 -1.52 -15.02 -2.62
CA ALA A 74 -2.97 -14.95 -2.78
C ALA A 74 -3.42 -15.71 -4.05
N LEU A 75 -2.76 -15.46 -5.17
CA LEU A 75 -3.05 -16.14 -6.43
C LEU A 75 -2.84 -17.64 -6.32
N TRP A 76 -1.74 -18.09 -5.74
CA TRP A 76 -1.44 -19.50 -5.51
C TRP A 76 -2.48 -20.17 -4.58
N SER A 77 -2.89 -19.50 -3.51
CA SER A 77 -3.90 -20.02 -2.58
C SER A 77 -5.24 -20.25 -3.28
N ILE A 78 -5.64 -19.31 -4.14
CA ILE A 78 -6.87 -19.42 -4.94
C ILE A 78 -6.77 -20.60 -5.90
N GLU A 79 -5.66 -20.73 -6.62
CA GLU A 79 -5.41 -21.81 -7.57
C GLU A 79 -5.49 -23.21 -6.90
N LYS A 80 -4.97 -23.33 -5.67
CA LYS A 80 -4.99 -24.58 -4.90
C LYS A 80 -6.30 -24.84 -4.17
N GLY A 81 -7.26 -23.92 -4.23
CA GLY A 81 -8.51 -24.02 -3.48
C GLY A 81 -8.30 -23.97 -1.96
N THR A 82 -7.18 -23.41 -1.51
CA THR A 82 -6.85 -23.19 -0.09
C THR A 82 -6.97 -21.73 0.23
N MET A 83 -7.69 -21.39 1.31
CA MET A 83 -7.77 -20.00 1.75
C MET A 83 -6.74 -19.75 2.84
N HIS A 84 -5.73 -18.91 2.52
CA HIS A 84 -4.81 -18.47 3.56
C HIS A 84 -5.56 -17.65 4.62
N PRO A 85 -5.36 -17.86 5.94
CA PRO A 85 -6.13 -17.17 6.99
C PRO A 85 -6.13 -15.64 6.87
N HIS A 86 -5.04 -15.07 6.36
CA HIS A 86 -4.95 -13.62 6.12
C HIS A 86 -5.88 -13.16 4.99
N LEU A 87 -6.02 -13.97 3.92
CA LEU A 87 -6.94 -13.67 2.81
C LEU A 87 -8.40 -13.84 3.23
N GLU A 88 -8.70 -14.81 4.08
CA GLU A 88 -10.03 -14.97 4.67
C GLU A 88 -10.43 -13.73 5.47
N TYR A 89 -9.52 -13.22 6.31
CA TYR A 89 -9.74 -11.97 7.03
C TYR A 89 -9.94 -10.79 6.08
N MET A 90 -9.11 -10.67 5.05
CA MET A 90 -9.19 -9.59 4.05
C MET A 90 -10.42 -9.70 3.16
N GLY A 91 -11.00 -10.89 3.01
CA GLY A 91 -12.23 -11.12 2.24
C GLY A 91 -13.42 -10.27 2.69
N ASN A 92 -13.42 -9.81 3.95
CA ASN A 92 -14.44 -8.89 4.46
C ASN A 92 -14.28 -7.46 3.90
N TYR A 93 -13.15 -7.14 3.29
CA TYR A 93 -12.81 -5.79 2.81
C TYR A 93 -12.58 -5.75 1.30
N LEU A 94 -12.36 -6.90 0.67
CA LEU A 94 -12.07 -7.00 -0.74
C LEU A 94 -13.29 -7.51 -1.50
N SER A 95 -13.57 -6.91 -2.64
CA SER A 95 -14.63 -7.38 -3.54
C SER A 95 -14.29 -8.74 -4.17
N SER A 96 -13.01 -9.08 -4.24
CA SER A 96 -12.49 -10.37 -4.70
C SER A 96 -11.11 -10.60 -4.08
N PRO A 97 -10.76 -11.86 -3.73
CA PRO A 97 -9.39 -12.22 -3.34
C PRO A 97 -8.34 -11.83 -4.40
N LEU A 98 -8.71 -11.79 -5.67
CA LEU A 98 -7.87 -11.33 -6.78
C LEU A 98 -7.53 -9.83 -6.69
N SER A 99 -8.27 -9.07 -5.88
CA SER A 99 -7.97 -7.66 -5.61
C SER A 99 -6.89 -7.46 -4.54
N TYR A 100 -6.41 -8.55 -3.93
CA TYR A 100 -5.31 -8.47 -2.99
C TYR A 100 -4.00 -8.25 -3.74
N CYS A 101 -3.27 -7.23 -3.34
CA CYS A 101 -2.05 -6.82 -4.02
C CYS A 101 -0.84 -6.85 -3.07
N ASN A 102 0.32 -7.07 -3.66
CA ASN A 102 1.60 -6.90 -2.97
C ASN A 102 1.90 -5.41 -2.82
N SER A 103 2.10 -4.97 -1.58
CA SER A 103 2.37 -3.56 -1.28
C SER A 103 3.84 -3.16 -1.37
N GLY A 104 4.72 -4.10 -1.69
CA GLY A 104 6.17 -3.88 -1.81
C GLY A 104 6.60 -3.25 -3.14
N VAL A 105 5.72 -3.28 -4.16
CA VAL A 105 5.95 -2.65 -5.47
C VAL A 105 4.71 -1.87 -5.86
N LEU A 106 4.79 -0.54 -5.85
CA LEU A 106 3.66 0.34 -6.15
C LEU A 106 4.07 1.43 -7.15
N VAL A 107 3.16 1.77 -8.04
CA VAL A 107 3.21 3.03 -8.79
C VAL A 107 2.16 3.95 -8.22
N LEU A 108 2.55 5.10 -7.71
CA LEU A 108 1.69 6.06 -7.05
C LEU A 108 1.56 7.32 -7.90
N ASP A 109 0.34 7.62 -8.36
CA ASP A 109 0.00 8.92 -8.95
C ASP A 109 -0.32 9.91 -7.82
N LEU A 110 0.69 10.66 -7.41
CA LEU A 110 0.58 11.57 -6.27
C LEU A 110 -0.38 12.74 -6.54
N ASP A 111 -0.52 13.14 -7.79
CA ASP A 111 -1.48 14.18 -8.18
C ASP A 111 -2.91 13.66 -8.01
N GLN A 112 -3.18 12.42 -8.42
CA GLN A 112 -4.49 11.80 -8.21
C GLN A 112 -4.75 11.55 -6.72
N MET A 113 -3.74 11.12 -5.96
CA MET A 113 -3.86 10.91 -4.52
C MET A 113 -4.27 12.21 -3.81
N ARG A 114 -3.61 13.32 -4.13
CA ARG A 114 -3.93 14.65 -3.59
C ARG A 114 -5.33 15.11 -4.02
N ARG A 115 -5.66 15.05 -5.32
CA ARG A 115 -6.99 15.43 -5.82
C ARG A 115 -8.14 14.68 -5.17
N ARG A 116 -7.93 13.39 -4.85
CA ARG A 116 -8.94 12.52 -4.22
C ARG A 116 -8.89 12.54 -2.70
N ASN A 117 -7.98 13.30 -2.12
CA ASN A 117 -7.73 13.35 -0.67
C ASN A 117 -7.55 11.94 -0.06
N LEU A 118 -6.82 11.06 -0.76
CA LEU A 118 -6.70 9.66 -0.37
C LEU A 118 -5.96 9.49 0.95
N GLU A 119 -4.93 10.28 1.18
CA GLU A 119 -4.16 10.26 2.41
C GLU A 119 -5.06 10.43 3.64
N HIS A 120 -5.85 11.51 3.66
CA HIS A 120 -6.80 11.75 4.75
C HIS A 120 -7.81 10.61 4.92
N ARG A 121 -8.34 10.09 3.81
CA ARG A 121 -9.29 8.96 3.84
C ARG A 121 -8.66 7.69 4.37
N LEU A 122 -7.41 7.39 4.01
CA LEU A 122 -6.68 6.20 4.46
C LEU A 122 -6.34 6.32 5.96
N LEU A 123 -5.96 7.50 6.42
CA LEU A 123 -5.65 7.76 7.82
C LEU A 123 -6.88 7.66 8.74
N GLN A 124 -8.06 7.96 8.21
CA GLN A 124 -9.32 7.80 8.94
C GLN A 124 -9.88 6.36 8.87
N TRP A 125 -9.28 5.50 8.04
CA TRP A 125 -9.74 4.10 7.94
C TRP A 125 -9.59 3.40 9.29
N PRO A 126 -10.68 2.82 9.86
CA PRO A 126 -10.60 2.17 11.14
C PRO A 126 -9.66 0.96 11.06
N ILE A 127 -8.47 1.08 11.63
CA ILE A 127 -7.59 -0.08 11.86
C ILE A 127 -8.27 -0.90 12.94
N ARG A 128 -9.08 -1.88 12.53
CA ARG A 128 -9.62 -2.85 13.47
C ARG A 128 -8.48 -3.75 13.94
N THR A 129 -7.94 -3.41 15.10
CA THR A 129 -7.10 -4.33 15.85
C THR A 129 -7.95 -5.53 16.19
N ARG A 130 -7.45 -6.71 15.86
CA ARG A 130 -8.03 -7.97 16.28
C ARG A 130 -7.97 -8.00 17.82
N THR A 131 -9.08 -7.71 18.48
CA THR A 131 -9.23 -8.08 19.88
C THR A 131 -9.36 -9.60 19.88
N SER A 132 -8.35 -10.23 20.48
CA SER A 132 -8.25 -11.66 20.74
C SER A 132 -9.46 -12.19 21.49
#